data_5ef47824894547257854a3bca07a50ee
#
_entry.id   5ef47824894547257854a3bca07a50ee
#
_cell.length_a   1.000
_cell.length_b   1.000
_cell.length_c   1.000
_cell.angle_alpha   90.00
_cell.angle_beta   90.00
_cell.angle_gamma   90.00
#
_symmetry.space_group_name_H-M   'P 1'
#
loop_
_entity.id
_entity.type
_entity.pdbx_description
1 polymer ?
#
loop_
_entity_poly.entity_id
_entity_poly.type
_entity_poly.pdbx_seq_one_letter_code
_entity_poly.pdbx_strand_id
1 'polypeptide(L)'
;MKSDIEIARETDLRKIKEVATTLGIPREEVQNYGRYIAKVPIHLIDKKQMDQHNLILVTAITPTKAGIGKTTVSIGLALGLNKIGKKAVVALREPSLGPCFGMKGGAAGGGYAQVLPMENINLHFTGDFHAVTSAHNMITALLDNYIYQTRNICEGLKEIKWKRVLDVNDRSLRNIVSGLGGSANGVPTETGFDITPASEIMAILCLATDIEDLKRRVGNILLGYTNEDKPFTVNDLGIAGAITVLLKDALLPNLVQTTENTPAFVHGGPFANIAHGCNSISATQMALTYGDYVITEAGFGADLGAEKFFNIKCRKAGLSPKLTVIVATAQSLKLHGGVPEKEIKEPNIEGLKNGFANLDKHIENMKSFGQQVIVTFNRFATDTDEEIALVAEHCEEKGVGFAMNNVFAEGGEGGTELARLVVDTIENHPSAPLQYTYDLNDPIRTKVQKVAQKIYGASSIVYTTLADKKLRQIESLGISHYPICIAKTQYSFSSDPKAYGVAKDFELKVRDVIINNGAEMIVVVMGEIMRMPGLPKEPQARKIDIVDGMIEGLS
;
A
#
# COMPACT_ATOMS: atom_id res chain seq x y z
N MET A 1 -14.89 9.78 -24.48
CA MET A 1 -15.06 8.72 -23.46
C MET A 1 -15.69 9.38 -22.26
N LYS A 2 -16.62 8.75 -21.55
CA LYS A 2 -17.20 9.27 -20.31
C LYS A 2 -16.12 9.38 -19.22
N SER A 3 -16.27 10.32 -18.31
CA SER A 3 -15.41 10.46 -17.15
C SER A 3 -15.65 9.32 -16.13
N ASP A 4 -14.70 9.08 -15.23
CA ASP A 4 -14.81 8.03 -14.21
C ASP A 4 -16.07 8.21 -13.34
N ILE A 5 -16.39 9.46 -12.99
CA ILE A 5 -17.58 9.78 -12.17
C ILE A 5 -18.89 9.57 -12.94
N GLU A 6 -18.93 9.86 -14.24
CA GLU A 6 -20.10 9.59 -15.08
C GLU A 6 -20.36 8.09 -15.21
N ILE A 7 -19.30 7.28 -15.43
CA ILE A 7 -19.40 5.82 -15.48
C ILE A 7 -19.88 5.29 -14.12
N ALA A 8 -19.34 5.79 -13.03
CA ALA A 8 -19.72 5.37 -11.67
C ALA A 8 -21.21 5.62 -11.39
N ARG A 9 -21.75 6.78 -11.81
CA ARG A 9 -23.14 7.18 -11.59
C ARG A 9 -24.13 6.41 -12.47
N GLU A 10 -23.75 6.05 -13.67
CA GLU A 10 -24.59 5.27 -14.59
C GLU A 10 -24.63 3.78 -14.27
N THR A 11 -23.71 3.32 -13.41
CA THR A 11 -23.65 1.90 -13.03
C THR A 11 -24.81 1.52 -12.11
N ASP A 12 -25.56 0.49 -12.47
CA ASP A 12 -26.62 -0.07 -11.62
C ASP A 12 -26.03 -0.93 -10.50
N LEU A 13 -26.05 -0.39 -9.28
CA LEU A 13 -25.48 -1.02 -8.09
C LEU A 13 -26.48 -1.97 -7.44
N ARG A 14 -26.05 -3.20 -7.14
CA ARG A 14 -26.77 -4.13 -6.28
C ARG A 14 -26.70 -3.67 -4.82
N LYS A 15 -27.72 -3.98 -4.04
CA LYS A 15 -27.67 -3.79 -2.59
C LYS A 15 -26.54 -4.64 -2.00
N ILE A 16 -25.81 -4.11 -1.04
CA ILE A 16 -24.61 -4.79 -0.52
C ILE A 16 -24.89 -6.18 0.08
N LYS A 17 -26.08 -6.39 0.66
CA LYS A 17 -26.50 -7.72 1.13
C LYS A 17 -26.71 -8.73 -0.01
N GLU A 18 -27.01 -8.29 -1.20
CA GLU A 18 -27.11 -9.14 -2.39
C GLU A 18 -25.70 -9.52 -2.84
N VAL A 19 -24.78 -8.55 -2.86
CA VAL A 19 -23.36 -8.80 -3.14
C VAL A 19 -22.77 -9.80 -2.13
N ALA A 20 -23.02 -9.63 -0.83
CA ALA A 20 -22.60 -10.57 0.20
C ALA A 20 -23.13 -11.99 -0.06
N THR A 21 -24.42 -12.09 -0.44
CA THR A 21 -25.06 -13.39 -0.77
C THR A 21 -24.38 -14.08 -1.95
N THR A 22 -23.95 -13.34 -2.99
CA THR A 22 -23.24 -13.95 -4.14
C THR A 22 -21.90 -14.54 -3.74
N LEU A 23 -21.28 -14.03 -2.69
CA LEU A 23 -20.07 -14.60 -2.11
C LEU A 23 -20.33 -15.82 -1.20
N GLY A 24 -21.55 -15.95 -0.67
CA GLY A 24 -21.88 -16.93 0.37
C GLY A 24 -21.68 -16.39 1.78
N ILE A 25 -21.54 -15.08 1.95
CA ILE A 25 -21.50 -14.43 3.28
C ILE A 25 -22.91 -14.37 3.84
N PRO A 26 -23.17 -14.84 5.09
CA PRO A 26 -24.49 -14.76 5.71
C PRO A 26 -24.97 -13.31 5.81
N ARG A 27 -26.21 -13.05 5.37
CA ARG A 27 -26.78 -11.69 5.31
C ARG A 27 -26.91 -11.01 6.67
N GLU A 28 -27.13 -11.79 7.71
CA GLU A 28 -27.27 -11.37 9.10
C GLU A 28 -25.94 -10.91 9.72
N GLU A 29 -24.81 -11.43 9.24
CA GLU A 29 -23.48 -11.07 9.73
C GLU A 29 -22.96 -9.75 9.15
N VAL A 30 -23.54 -9.30 8.04
CA VAL A 30 -23.07 -8.13 7.32
C VAL A 30 -23.55 -6.85 8.01
N GLN A 31 -22.61 -6.00 8.43
CA GLN A 31 -22.90 -4.71 9.07
C GLN A 31 -23.00 -3.60 8.03
N ASN A 32 -24.21 -3.15 7.73
CA ASN A 32 -24.46 -2.16 6.69
C ASN A 32 -23.92 -0.77 7.04
N TYR A 33 -23.22 -0.17 6.10
CA TYR A 33 -22.88 1.25 6.07
C TYR A 33 -23.59 1.89 4.87
N GLY A 34 -24.88 2.14 5.04
CA GLY A 34 -25.78 2.54 3.96
C GLY A 34 -26.22 1.38 3.07
N ARG A 35 -26.47 1.66 1.79
CA ARG A 35 -27.10 0.72 0.86
C ARG A 35 -26.11 -0.18 0.12
N TYR A 36 -24.92 0.34 -0.14
CA TYR A 36 -23.93 -0.23 -1.09
C TYR A 36 -22.59 -0.58 -0.45
N ILE A 37 -22.43 -0.35 0.85
CA ILE A 37 -21.21 -0.60 1.61
C ILE A 37 -21.55 -1.40 2.86
N ALA A 38 -20.68 -2.32 3.26
CA ALA A 38 -20.81 -3.02 4.53
C ALA A 38 -19.46 -3.40 5.12
N LYS A 39 -19.40 -3.56 6.44
CA LYS A 39 -18.30 -4.22 7.13
C LYS A 39 -18.60 -5.70 7.32
N VAL A 40 -17.56 -6.53 7.21
CA VAL A 40 -17.67 -7.99 7.35
C VAL A 40 -16.84 -8.43 8.57
N PRO A 41 -17.45 -9.11 9.55
CA PRO A 41 -16.77 -9.54 10.76
C PRO A 41 -15.63 -10.54 10.49
N ILE A 42 -14.48 -10.34 11.14
CA ILE A 42 -13.26 -11.14 10.91
C ILE A 42 -13.39 -12.60 11.37
N HIS A 43 -14.32 -12.93 12.27
CA HIS A 43 -14.56 -14.32 12.70
C HIS A 43 -15.09 -15.21 11.57
N LEU A 44 -15.54 -14.63 10.45
CA LEU A 44 -15.97 -15.34 9.25
C LEU A 44 -14.80 -15.82 8.37
N ILE A 45 -13.57 -15.46 8.70
CA ILE A 45 -12.38 -15.94 7.97
C ILE A 45 -12.18 -17.44 8.24
N ASP A 46 -12.18 -18.23 7.16
CA ASP A 46 -11.94 -19.67 7.21
C ASP A 46 -10.61 -20.06 6.55
N LYS A 47 -9.63 -20.44 7.36
CA LYS A 47 -8.30 -20.83 6.89
C LYS A 47 -8.31 -22.04 5.96
N LYS A 48 -9.25 -22.99 6.15
CA LYS A 48 -9.33 -24.18 5.29
C LYS A 48 -9.79 -23.83 3.88
N GLN A 49 -10.69 -22.86 3.75
CA GLN A 49 -11.11 -22.35 2.44
C GLN A 49 -9.98 -21.56 1.77
N MET A 50 -9.28 -20.72 2.53
CA MET A 50 -8.15 -19.94 2.02
C MET A 50 -7.07 -20.79 1.35
N ASP A 51 -6.75 -21.97 1.92
CA ASP A 51 -5.70 -22.85 1.41
C ASP A 51 -6.07 -23.51 0.06
N GLN A 52 -7.35 -23.52 -0.31
CA GLN A 52 -7.87 -24.07 -1.55
C GLN A 52 -7.93 -23.03 -2.69
N HIS A 53 -7.83 -21.75 -2.37
CA HIS A 53 -8.06 -20.66 -3.31
C HIS A 53 -6.75 -20.00 -3.78
N ASN A 54 -6.85 -19.23 -4.86
CA ASN A 54 -5.70 -18.71 -5.58
C ASN A 54 -5.51 -17.22 -5.29
N LEU A 55 -4.42 -16.87 -4.61
CA LEU A 55 -4.00 -15.48 -4.42
C LEU A 55 -3.11 -15.05 -5.60
N ILE A 56 -3.45 -13.91 -6.21
CA ILE A 56 -2.72 -13.30 -7.32
C ILE A 56 -2.26 -11.91 -6.88
N LEU A 57 -0.97 -11.65 -6.99
CA LEU A 57 -0.41 -10.33 -6.76
C LEU A 57 -0.35 -9.55 -8.07
N VAL A 58 -0.92 -8.35 -8.09
CA VAL A 58 -0.71 -7.36 -9.16
C VAL A 58 0.30 -6.32 -8.66
N THR A 59 1.39 -6.20 -9.37
CA THR A 59 2.44 -5.20 -9.13
C THR A 59 2.79 -4.49 -10.44
N ALA A 60 3.89 -3.75 -10.50
CA ALA A 60 4.27 -3.02 -11.72
C ALA A 60 5.77 -2.86 -11.85
N ILE A 61 6.23 -2.47 -13.03
CA ILE A 61 7.55 -1.88 -13.23
C ILE A 61 7.64 -0.52 -12.51
N THR A 62 8.80 0.10 -12.46
CA THR A 62 8.97 1.42 -11.83
C THR A 62 8.02 2.45 -12.46
N PRO A 63 7.13 3.12 -11.68
CA PRO A 63 6.10 3.98 -12.24
C PRO A 63 6.60 5.34 -12.71
N THR A 64 5.82 5.99 -13.58
CA THR A 64 5.91 7.43 -13.85
C THR A 64 5.17 8.23 -12.77
N LYS A 65 5.29 9.57 -12.78
CA LYS A 65 4.51 10.45 -11.88
C LYS A 65 2.99 10.35 -12.10
N ALA A 66 2.56 10.06 -13.33
CA ALA A 66 1.16 9.87 -13.67
C ALA A 66 0.58 8.54 -13.14
N GLY A 67 1.44 7.64 -12.68
CA GLY A 67 1.06 6.28 -12.28
C GLY A 67 1.18 5.29 -13.42
N ILE A 68 0.71 4.07 -13.20
CA ILE A 68 0.84 2.95 -14.15
C ILE A 68 -0.46 2.13 -14.29
N GLY A 69 -1.51 2.51 -13.54
CA GLY A 69 -2.84 1.90 -13.65
C GLY A 69 -3.01 0.55 -12.93
N LYS A 70 -2.19 0.22 -11.92
CA LYS A 70 -2.29 -1.06 -11.19
C LYS A 70 -3.68 -1.37 -10.64
N THR A 71 -4.32 -0.41 -9.97
CA THR A 71 -5.64 -0.62 -9.36
C THR A 71 -6.69 -0.92 -10.43
N THR A 72 -6.67 -0.19 -11.54
CA THR A 72 -7.53 -0.44 -12.70
C THR A 72 -7.31 -1.85 -13.27
N VAL A 73 -6.04 -2.27 -13.42
CA VAL A 73 -5.67 -3.62 -13.88
C VAL A 73 -6.12 -4.68 -12.88
N SER A 74 -5.96 -4.46 -11.58
CA SER A 74 -6.36 -5.41 -10.53
C SER A 74 -7.88 -5.64 -10.54
N ILE A 75 -8.64 -4.56 -10.64
CA ILE A 75 -10.10 -4.63 -10.75
C ILE A 75 -10.48 -5.31 -12.06
N GLY A 76 -9.92 -4.86 -13.19
CA GLY A 76 -10.21 -5.40 -14.50
C GLY A 76 -9.89 -6.89 -14.66
N LEU A 77 -8.80 -7.37 -14.04
CA LEU A 77 -8.50 -8.81 -13.98
C LEU A 77 -9.60 -9.59 -13.23
N ALA A 78 -10.09 -9.06 -12.10
CA ALA A 78 -11.19 -9.70 -11.39
C ALA A 78 -12.48 -9.71 -12.22
N LEU A 79 -12.77 -8.61 -12.93
CA LEU A 79 -13.89 -8.54 -13.89
C LEU A 79 -13.72 -9.59 -14.99
N GLY A 80 -12.55 -9.67 -15.63
CA GLY A 80 -12.23 -10.61 -16.70
C GLY A 80 -12.35 -12.07 -16.24
N LEU A 81 -11.87 -12.40 -15.04
CA LEU A 81 -12.03 -13.74 -14.45
C LEU A 81 -13.51 -14.10 -14.25
N ASN A 82 -14.33 -13.17 -13.75
CA ASN A 82 -15.77 -13.39 -13.63
C ASN A 82 -16.45 -13.55 -15.01
N LYS A 83 -16.02 -12.81 -16.05
CA LYS A 83 -16.51 -12.97 -17.44
C LYS A 83 -16.27 -14.36 -17.99
N ILE A 84 -15.14 -14.98 -17.67
CA ILE A 84 -14.83 -16.36 -18.09
C ILE A 84 -15.36 -17.44 -17.11
N GLY A 85 -16.26 -17.05 -16.19
CA GLY A 85 -16.95 -17.98 -15.29
C GLY A 85 -16.17 -18.41 -14.05
N LYS A 86 -15.09 -17.74 -13.69
CA LYS A 86 -14.36 -17.98 -12.43
C LYS A 86 -14.93 -17.08 -11.33
N LYS A 87 -14.90 -17.53 -10.07
CA LYS A 87 -15.36 -16.75 -8.91
C LYS A 87 -14.21 -15.88 -8.38
N ALA A 88 -14.11 -14.66 -8.89
CA ALA A 88 -13.05 -13.73 -8.55
C ALA A 88 -13.50 -12.62 -7.59
N VAL A 89 -12.61 -12.24 -6.68
CA VAL A 89 -12.77 -11.14 -5.71
C VAL A 89 -11.51 -10.29 -5.72
N VAL A 90 -11.63 -8.97 -5.58
CA VAL A 90 -10.49 -8.08 -5.48
C VAL A 90 -10.34 -7.54 -4.05
N ALA A 91 -9.11 -7.47 -3.55
CA ALA A 91 -8.76 -6.89 -2.24
C ALA A 91 -7.79 -5.71 -2.42
N LEU A 92 -8.23 -4.50 -2.06
CA LEU A 92 -7.57 -3.23 -2.36
C LEU A 92 -7.30 -2.43 -1.10
N ARG A 93 -6.43 -1.43 -1.23
CA ARG A 93 -6.23 -0.41 -0.20
C ARG A 93 -7.33 0.65 -0.25
N GLU A 94 -7.65 1.18 0.92
CA GLU A 94 -8.48 2.37 1.05
C GLU A 94 -7.66 3.62 0.65
N PRO A 95 -8.22 4.55 -0.16
CA PRO A 95 -7.55 5.79 -0.51
C PRO A 95 -7.49 6.78 0.66
N SER A 96 -6.43 7.62 0.68
CA SER A 96 -6.25 8.72 1.63
C SER A 96 -6.70 10.04 0.99
N LEU A 97 -7.31 10.93 1.78
CA LEU A 97 -7.77 12.25 1.33
C LEU A 97 -6.62 13.15 0.84
N GLY A 98 -5.46 13.07 1.47
CA GLY A 98 -4.31 13.89 1.10
C GLY A 98 -3.92 13.77 -0.38
N PRO A 99 -3.64 12.57 -0.92
CA PRO A 99 -3.44 12.37 -2.35
C PRO A 99 -4.65 12.71 -3.21
N CYS A 100 -5.85 12.38 -2.77
CA CYS A 100 -7.10 12.61 -3.52
C CYS A 100 -7.32 14.10 -3.83
N PHE A 101 -7.08 14.96 -2.86
CA PHE A 101 -7.16 16.42 -2.99
C PHE A 101 -5.83 17.08 -3.42
N GLY A 102 -4.73 16.34 -3.41
CA GLY A 102 -3.37 16.80 -3.71
C GLY A 102 -2.95 16.58 -5.16
N MET A 103 -2.09 15.59 -5.38
CA MET A 103 -1.43 15.36 -6.68
C MET A 103 -2.08 14.29 -7.54
N LYS A 104 -2.88 13.41 -6.97
CA LYS A 104 -3.35 12.20 -7.62
C LYS A 104 -4.83 12.02 -7.32
N GLY A 105 -5.62 11.67 -8.31
CA GLY A 105 -7.00 11.25 -8.10
C GLY A 105 -7.12 10.09 -7.13
N GLY A 106 -8.34 9.70 -6.78
CA GLY A 106 -8.65 8.60 -5.87
C GLY A 106 -8.05 7.26 -6.31
N ALA A 107 -8.13 6.25 -5.46
CA ALA A 107 -7.60 4.92 -5.73
C ALA A 107 -8.72 3.89 -5.99
N ALA A 108 -9.85 4.33 -6.54
CA ALA A 108 -11.00 3.47 -6.84
C ALA A 108 -10.92 2.74 -8.20
N GLY A 109 -9.81 2.84 -8.92
CA GLY A 109 -9.67 2.38 -10.30
C GLY A 109 -9.99 3.49 -11.30
N GLY A 110 -10.34 3.14 -12.55
CA GLY A 110 -10.69 4.12 -13.58
C GLY A 110 -11.39 3.48 -14.78
N GLY A 111 -12.09 4.30 -15.57
CA GLY A 111 -12.89 3.85 -16.69
C GLY A 111 -13.95 2.84 -16.25
N TYR A 112 -14.10 1.76 -17.00
CA TYR A 112 -15.03 0.68 -16.66
C TYR A 112 -14.49 -0.34 -15.65
N ALA A 113 -13.28 -0.13 -15.09
CA ALA A 113 -12.71 -0.96 -14.04
C ALA A 113 -12.55 -0.14 -12.74
N GLN A 114 -13.68 0.07 -12.05
CA GLN A 114 -13.77 0.82 -10.79
C GLN A 114 -14.44 0.03 -9.68
N VAL A 115 -14.07 0.33 -8.42
CA VAL A 115 -14.84 -0.05 -7.22
C VAL A 115 -15.82 1.06 -6.85
N LEU A 116 -17.02 0.67 -6.46
CA LEU A 116 -18.16 1.57 -6.25
C LEU A 116 -18.82 1.32 -4.88
N PRO A 117 -19.38 2.36 -4.25
CA PRO A 117 -19.56 3.75 -4.75
C PRO A 117 -18.26 4.58 -4.64
N MET A 118 -17.76 5.07 -5.76
CA MET A 118 -16.45 5.72 -5.88
C MET A 118 -16.34 6.99 -5.03
N GLU A 119 -17.38 7.84 -5.02
CA GLU A 119 -17.38 9.08 -4.23
C GLU A 119 -17.21 8.80 -2.73
N ASN A 120 -17.94 7.81 -2.18
CA ASN A 120 -17.82 7.43 -0.78
C ASN A 120 -16.42 6.87 -0.46
N ILE A 121 -15.91 5.97 -1.32
CA ILE A 121 -14.60 5.33 -1.13
C ILE A 121 -13.47 6.37 -1.12
N ASN A 122 -13.50 7.35 -2.02
CA ASN A 122 -12.46 8.38 -2.13
C ASN A 122 -12.54 9.48 -1.05
N LEU A 123 -13.66 9.61 -0.33
CA LEU A 123 -13.86 10.64 0.69
C LEU A 123 -13.77 10.03 2.11
N HIS A 124 -14.90 9.83 2.76
CA HIS A 124 -14.92 9.38 4.17
C HIS A 124 -15.19 7.88 4.35
N PHE A 125 -15.61 7.21 3.29
CA PHE A 125 -15.91 5.79 3.20
C PHE A 125 -16.72 5.26 4.40
N THR A 126 -16.09 4.49 5.29
CA THR A 126 -16.69 3.97 6.53
C THR A 126 -16.09 4.58 7.80
N GLY A 127 -15.17 5.54 7.63
CA GLY A 127 -14.54 6.24 8.75
C GLY A 127 -13.25 5.58 9.28
N ASP A 128 -12.67 4.60 8.59
CA ASP A 128 -11.48 3.89 9.06
C ASP A 128 -10.26 4.83 9.19
N PHE A 129 -10.04 5.71 8.21
CA PHE A 129 -9.00 6.74 8.30
C PHE A 129 -9.25 7.73 9.44
N HIS A 130 -10.51 8.12 9.69
CA HIS A 130 -10.87 8.94 10.83
C HIS A 130 -10.57 8.22 12.15
N ALA A 131 -10.90 6.94 12.27
CA ALA A 131 -10.61 6.13 13.45
C ALA A 131 -9.10 6.06 13.72
N VAL A 132 -8.29 5.80 12.69
CA VAL A 132 -6.82 5.80 12.79
C VAL A 132 -6.28 7.17 13.22
N THR A 133 -6.75 8.26 12.60
CA THR A 133 -6.37 9.63 12.94
C THR A 133 -6.72 9.97 14.39
N SER A 134 -7.95 9.64 14.81
CA SER A 134 -8.44 9.90 16.16
C SER A 134 -7.68 9.09 17.21
N ALA A 135 -7.45 7.80 16.97
CA ALA A 135 -6.67 6.93 17.85
C ALA A 135 -5.23 7.43 18.02
N HIS A 136 -4.57 7.78 16.91
CA HIS A 136 -3.21 8.30 16.93
C HIS A 136 -3.08 9.61 17.73
N ASN A 137 -3.97 10.57 17.44
CA ASN A 137 -3.96 11.88 18.11
C ASN A 137 -4.44 11.78 19.57
N MET A 138 -5.28 10.82 19.91
CA MET A 138 -5.66 10.55 21.30
C MET A 138 -4.46 10.05 22.12
N ILE A 139 -3.61 9.18 21.56
CA ILE A 139 -2.34 8.79 22.19
C ILE A 139 -1.50 10.04 22.42
N THR A 140 -1.38 10.94 21.44
CA THR A 140 -0.59 12.17 21.58
C THR A 140 -1.13 13.06 22.70
N ALA A 141 -2.45 13.27 22.75
CA ALA A 141 -3.08 14.10 23.78
C ALA A 141 -2.87 13.53 25.19
N LEU A 142 -2.96 12.21 25.34
CA LEU A 142 -2.73 11.54 26.62
C LEU A 142 -1.25 11.54 27.02
N LEU A 143 -0.34 11.43 26.06
CA LEU A 143 1.09 11.59 26.27
C LEU A 143 1.44 13.03 26.70
N ASP A 144 0.91 14.04 26.03
CA ASP A 144 1.10 15.45 26.40
C ASP A 144 0.54 15.73 27.80
N ASN A 145 -0.61 15.14 28.14
CA ASN A 145 -1.16 15.23 29.50
C ASN A 145 -0.26 14.55 30.53
N TYR A 146 0.29 13.37 30.23
CA TYR A 146 1.26 12.69 31.10
C TYR A 146 2.49 13.59 31.35
N ILE A 147 3.08 14.16 30.30
CA ILE A 147 4.23 15.08 30.39
C ILE A 147 3.86 16.31 31.23
N TYR A 148 2.66 16.87 31.02
CA TYR A 148 2.20 18.03 31.79
C TYR A 148 2.04 17.72 33.29
N GLN A 149 1.43 16.58 33.64
CA GLN A 149 1.20 16.20 35.05
C GLN A 149 2.49 15.79 35.75
N THR A 150 3.48 15.25 35.02
CA THR A 150 4.75 14.79 35.56
C THR A 150 5.88 15.81 35.46
N ARG A 151 5.65 17.02 34.96
CA ARG A 151 6.69 18.03 34.67
C ARG A 151 7.52 18.47 35.86
N ASN A 152 7.01 18.28 37.06
CA ASN A 152 7.68 18.69 38.33
C ASN A 152 8.30 17.50 39.09
N ILE A 153 8.27 16.28 38.53
CA ILE A 153 8.85 15.09 39.13
C ILE A 153 9.98 14.54 38.27
N CYS A 154 10.96 13.88 38.90
CA CYS A 154 12.16 13.40 38.21
C CYS A 154 11.93 12.25 37.21
N GLU A 155 10.74 11.66 37.17
CA GLU A 155 10.36 10.51 36.32
C GLU A 155 9.88 10.90 34.89
N GLY A 156 10.44 11.99 34.36
CA GLY A 156 10.07 12.51 33.06
C GLY A 156 10.58 11.66 31.87
N LEU A 157 10.08 11.99 30.67
CA LEU A 157 10.57 11.43 29.43
C LEU A 157 11.74 12.27 28.88
N LYS A 158 12.84 11.60 28.58
CA LYS A 158 14.03 12.18 27.98
C LYS A 158 13.88 12.44 26.49
N GLU A 159 13.15 11.57 25.81
CA GLU A 159 12.96 11.63 24.38
C GLU A 159 11.55 11.20 24.01
N ILE A 160 10.88 12.00 23.17
CA ILE A 160 9.56 11.71 22.63
C ILE A 160 9.71 11.33 21.17
N LYS A 161 9.16 10.18 20.76
CA LYS A 161 9.18 9.68 19.37
C LYS A 161 7.85 9.88 18.66
N TRP A 162 6.76 10.07 19.40
CA TRP A 162 5.41 10.10 18.87
C TRP A 162 5.05 11.52 18.43
N LYS A 163 4.56 11.63 17.18
CA LYS A 163 4.06 12.88 16.58
C LYS A 163 2.53 12.88 16.57
N ARG A 164 1.94 13.80 15.83
CA ARG A 164 0.52 13.83 15.46
C ARG A 164 0.33 13.34 14.03
N VAL A 165 -0.91 13.09 13.63
CA VAL A 165 -1.25 12.79 12.23
C VAL A 165 -2.46 13.59 11.76
N LEU A 166 -2.50 13.84 10.45
CA LEU A 166 -3.63 14.45 9.78
C LEU A 166 -3.70 13.90 8.34
N ASP A 167 -4.91 13.57 7.85
CA ASP A 167 -5.05 12.99 6.51
C ASP A 167 -5.18 14.05 5.41
N VAL A 168 -4.22 14.96 5.39
CA VAL A 168 -4.06 16.00 4.38
C VAL A 168 -2.59 16.17 4.00
N ASN A 169 -2.32 16.83 2.88
CA ASN A 169 -0.97 17.24 2.49
C ASN A 169 -0.72 18.67 2.98
N ASP A 170 0.04 18.84 4.07
CA ASP A 170 0.37 20.15 4.62
C ASP A 170 1.84 20.24 5.05
N ARG A 171 2.67 20.87 4.21
CA ARG A 171 4.10 21.06 4.50
C ARG A 171 4.39 21.93 5.71
N SER A 172 3.45 22.80 6.09
CA SER A 172 3.62 23.72 7.22
C SER A 172 3.59 23.00 8.57
N LEU A 173 2.98 21.80 8.60
CA LEU A 173 2.84 20.99 9.81
C LEU A 173 4.01 20.02 10.06
N ARG A 174 5.03 19.98 9.20
CA ARG A 174 6.17 19.05 9.37
C ARG A 174 6.91 19.24 10.68
N ASN A 175 7.10 20.50 11.07
CA ASN A 175 7.70 20.88 12.33
C ASN A 175 6.92 22.03 12.93
N ILE A 176 6.46 21.88 14.16
CA ILE A 176 5.70 22.88 14.92
C ILE A 176 6.19 22.90 16.38
N VAL A 177 5.82 23.92 17.11
CA VAL A 177 5.90 23.95 18.57
C VAL A 177 4.48 23.85 19.13
N SER A 178 4.23 22.83 19.94
CA SER A 178 2.98 22.66 20.70
C SER A 178 3.13 23.18 22.14
N GLY A 179 2.00 23.36 22.86
CA GLY A 179 1.98 23.73 24.28
C GLY A 179 2.28 25.21 24.55
N LEU A 180 2.21 26.10 23.57
CA LEU A 180 2.35 27.55 23.74
C LEU A 180 1.13 28.16 24.46
N GLY A 181 1.29 29.36 25.04
CA GLY A 181 0.23 30.12 25.73
C GLY A 181 0.33 30.08 27.27
N GLY A 182 1.49 29.72 27.79
CA GLY A 182 1.78 29.71 29.23
C GLY A 182 1.63 28.34 29.89
N SER A 183 2.05 28.25 31.14
CA SER A 183 2.16 26.99 31.90
C SER A 183 0.85 26.23 32.11
N ALA A 184 -0.30 26.90 31.95
CA ALA A 184 -1.62 26.27 32.04
C ALA A 184 -2.01 25.49 30.77
N ASN A 185 -1.37 25.79 29.63
CA ASN A 185 -1.71 25.18 28.34
C ASN A 185 -0.85 23.96 27.99
N GLY A 186 0.27 23.73 28.65
CA GLY A 186 1.11 22.59 28.38
C GLY A 186 2.60 22.87 28.59
N VAL A 187 3.42 21.94 28.13
CA VAL A 187 4.89 22.06 28.08
C VAL A 187 5.29 22.33 26.62
N PRO A 188 5.92 23.49 26.32
CA PRO A 188 6.37 23.79 24.97
C PRO A 188 7.29 22.68 24.44
N THR A 189 6.90 22.06 23.34
CA THR A 189 7.63 20.92 22.76
C THR A 189 7.67 21.03 21.24
N GLU A 190 8.87 20.87 20.66
CA GLU A 190 9.00 20.72 19.21
C GLU A 190 8.45 19.36 18.78
N THR A 191 7.54 19.36 17.83
CA THR A 191 6.87 18.18 17.30
C THR A 191 6.48 18.40 15.83
N GLY A 192 5.55 17.61 15.28
CA GLY A 192 5.06 17.77 13.92
C GLY A 192 3.91 16.83 13.64
N PHE A 193 3.50 16.83 12.38
CA PHE A 193 2.49 15.93 11.86
C PHE A 193 3.06 15.04 10.76
N ASP A 194 2.65 13.78 10.76
CA ASP A 194 2.76 12.88 9.62
C ASP A 194 1.38 12.76 8.95
N ILE A 195 1.33 12.30 7.70
CA ILE A 195 0.05 11.96 7.06
C ILE A 195 -0.50 10.65 7.65
N THR A 196 -1.82 10.53 7.79
CA THR A 196 -2.45 9.35 8.42
C THR A 196 -1.99 7.99 7.86
N PRO A 197 -1.80 7.79 6.53
CA PRO A 197 -1.22 6.55 5.99
C PRO A 197 0.20 6.21 6.47
N ALA A 198 0.93 7.18 7.03
CA ALA A 198 2.25 6.98 7.61
C ALA A 198 2.22 6.61 9.10
N SER A 199 1.04 6.64 9.72
CA SER A 199 0.83 6.25 11.11
C SER A 199 1.23 4.79 11.37
N GLU A 200 1.90 4.53 12.48
CA GLU A 200 2.12 3.17 12.94
C GLU A 200 0.78 2.43 13.19
N ILE A 201 -0.26 3.14 13.64
CA ILE A 201 -1.60 2.56 13.84
C ILE A 201 -2.19 2.07 12.51
N MET A 202 -1.97 2.77 11.40
CA MET A 202 -2.39 2.29 10.09
C MET A 202 -1.70 0.96 9.73
N ALA A 203 -0.41 0.82 10.01
CA ALA A 203 0.32 -0.43 9.81
C ALA A 203 -0.18 -1.54 10.76
N ILE A 204 -0.43 -1.21 12.02
CA ILE A 204 -1.01 -2.14 13.01
C ILE A 204 -2.36 -2.66 12.55
N LEU A 205 -3.28 -1.77 12.13
CA LEU A 205 -4.61 -2.15 11.62
C LEU A 205 -4.53 -3.12 10.45
N CYS A 206 -3.56 -2.91 9.55
CA CYS A 206 -3.37 -3.77 8.39
C CYS A 206 -2.71 -5.12 8.71
N LEU A 207 -1.98 -5.24 9.81
CA LEU A 207 -1.22 -6.44 10.20
C LEU A 207 -1.87 -7.21 11.36
N ALA A 208 -2.85 -6.62 12.05
CA ALA A 208 -3.57 -7.28 13.13
C ALA A 208 -4.48 -8.40 12.59
N THR A 209 -4.55 -9.51 13.33
CA THR A 209 -5.33 -10.70 12.98
C THR A 209 -6.70 -10.76 13.66
N ASP A 210 -6.80 -10.13 14.82
CA ASP A 210 -8.01 -10.06 15.64
C ASP A 210 -7.94 -8.89 16.63
N ILE A 211 -8.96 -8.73 17.46
CA ILE A 211 -9.06 -7.60 18.38
C ILE A 211 -8.03 -7.68 19.53
N GLU A 212 -7.66 -8.88 19.95
CA GLU A 212 -6.66 -9.08 21.01
C GLU A 212 -5.25 -8.79 20.49
N ASP A 213 -4.93 -9.22 19.26
CA ASP A 213 -3.67 -8.87 18.58
C ASP A 213 -3.59 -7.36 18.32
N LEU A 214 -4.71 -6.73 17.92
CA LEU A 214 -4.80 -5.27 17.78
C LEU A 214 -4.46 -4.57 19.10
N LYS A 215 -5.10 -4.96 20.21
CA LYS A 215 -4.86 -4.39 21.53
C LYS A 215 -3.42 -4.57 22.01
N ARG A 216 -2.87 -5.78 21.84
CA ARG A 216 -1.47 -6.08 22.17
C ARG A 216 -0.50 -5.20 21.39
N ARG A 217 -0.71 -5.06 20.08
CA ARG A 217 0.10 -4.21 19.20
C ARG A 217 0.01 -2.74 19.57
N VAL A 218 -1.19 -2.22 19.80
CA VAL A 218 -1.41 -0.84 20.25
C VAL A 218 -0.68 -0.59 21.57
N GLY A 219 -0.77 -1.52 22.52
CA GLY A 219 -0.07 -1.42 23.80
C GLY A 219 1.45 -1.35 23.66
N ASN A 220 2.03 -2.00 22.65
CA ASN A 220 3.46 -2.05 22.41
C ASN A 220 4.02 -0.85 21.63
N ILE A 221 3.19 0.08 21.17
CA ILE A 221 3.66 1.30 20.47
C ILE A 221 4.68 2.04 21.35
N LEU A 222 5.87 2.30 20.81
CA LEU A 222 6.95 3.01 21.49
C LEU A 222 6.72 4.53 21.37
N LEU A 223 6.46 5.18 22.50
CA LEU A 223 6.19 6.61 22.59
C LEU A 223 7.46 7.45 22.83
N GLY A 224 8.45 6.87 23.51
CA GLY A 224 9.68 7.56 23.87
C GLY A 224 10.57 6.74 24.80
N TYR A 225 11.46 7.45 25.48
CA TYR A 225 12.36 6.86 26.47
C TYR A 225 12.35 7.69 27.74
N THR A 226 12.42 7.00 28.89
CA THR A 226 12.57 7.64 30.22
C THR A 226 13.97 8.24 30.40
N ASN A 227 14.17 9.01 31.47
CA ASN A 227 15.47 9.54 31.83
C ASN A 227 16.51 8.43 32.09
N GLU A 228 16.08 7.21 32.40
CA GLU A 228 16.91 6.02 32.57
C GLU A 228 17.14 5.21 31.27
N ASP A 229 16.83 5.79 30.13
CA ASP A 229 16.89 5.12 28.79
C ASP A 229 15.99 3.88 28.63
N LYS A 230 14.97 3.71 29.50
CA LYS A 230 13.98 2.64 29.37
C LYS A 230 12.93 3.02 28.31
N PRO A 231 12.46 2.06 27.45
CA PRO A 231 11.37 2.32 26.52
C PRO A 231 10.08 2.67 27.30
N PHE A 232 9.35 3.65 26.79
CA PHE A 232 8.05 4.07 27.31
C PHE A 232 7.00 3.85 26.24
N THR A 233 5.99 3.05 26.53
CA THR A 233 4.99 2.55 25.57
C THR A 233 3.58 3.01 25.90
N VAL A 234 2.61 2.69 25.03
CA VAL A 234 1.18 2.91 25.27
C VAL A 234 0.70 2.11 26.49
N ASN A 235 1.28 0.93 26.77
CA ASN A 235 0.98 0.18 27.99
C ASN A 235 1.39 0.94 29.26
N ASP A 236 2.51 1.66 29.23
CA ASP A 236 2.97 2.46 30.37
C ASP A 236 2.05 3.65 30.66
N LEU A 237 1.36 4.17 29.62
CA LEU A 237 0.26 5.14 29.81
C LEU A 237 -1.05 4.50 30.31
N GLY A 238 -1.19 3.17 30.25
CA GLY A 238 -2.39 2.45 30.66
C GLY A 238 -3.61 2.64 29.73
N ILE A 239 -3.42 3.02 28.47
CA ILE A 239 -4.49 3.44 27.57
C ILE A 239 -4.78 2.47 26.40
N ALA A 240 -4.08 1.34 26.30
CA ALA A 240 -4.20 0.42 25.17
C ALA A 240 -5.66 0.01 24.89
N GLY A 241 -6.45 -0.27 25.93
CA GLY A 241 -7.86 -0.61 25.80
C GLY A 241 -8.72 0.51 25.19
N ALA A 242 -8.54 1.75 25.66
CA ALA A 242 -9.28 2.91 25.14
C ALA A 242 -8.98 3.18 23.67
N ILE A 243 -7.71 3.07 23.26
CA ILE A 243 -7.29 3.23 21.86
C ILE A 243 -7.86 2.09 20.98
N THR A 244 -7.87 0.86 21.49
CA THR A 244 -8.46 -0.28 20.77
C THR A 244 -9.96 -0.10 20.53
N VAL A 245 -10.69 0.49 21.49
CA VAL A 245 -12.12 0.80 21.35
C VAL A 245 -12.37 1.74 20.17
N LEU A 246 -11.51 2.75 19.95
CA LEU A 246 -11.62 3.66 18.80
C LEU A 246 -11.41 2.94 17.46
N LEU A 247 -10.65 1.84 17.44
CA LEU A 247 -10.26 1.10 16.25
C LEU A 247 -11.12 -0.16 15.98
N LYS A 248 -12.03 -0.51 16.90
CA LYS A 248 -12.72 -1.81 16.87
C LYS A 248 -13.52 -2.03 15.57
N ASP A 249 -14.22 -1.01 15.09
CA ASP A 249 -15.01 -1.11 13.86
C ASP A 249 -14.13 -0.93 12.61
N ALA A 250 -13.05 -0.14 12.72
CA ALA A 250 -12.06 0.00 11.68
C ALA A 250 -11.24 -1.28 11.40
N LEU A 251 -11.22 -2.25 12.32
CA LEU A 251 -10.57 -3.56 12.12
C LEU A 251 -11.30 -4.44 11.10
N LEU A 252 -12.59 -4.19 10.86
CA LEU A 252 -13.43 -5.00 9.99
C LEU A 252 -13.27 -4.58 8.51
N PRO A 253 -12.97 -5.52 7.58
CA PRO A 253 -12.87 -5.21 6.16
C PRO A 253 -14.17 -4.66 5.57
N ASN A 254 -14.05 -3.72 4.65
CA ASN A 254 -15.18 -3.11 3.95
C ASN A 254 -15.49 -3.88 2.67
N LEU A 255 -16.71 -4.39 2.54
CA LEU A 255 -17.25 -5.01 1.34
C LEU A 255 -17.94 -3.94 0.48
N VAL A 256 -17.58 -3.91 -0.79
CA VAL A 256 -18.16 -3.09 -1.87
C VAL A 256 -18.27 -3.92 -3.14
N GLN A 257 -18.55 -3.28 -4.26
CA GLN A 257 -18.66 -3.92 -5.58
C GLN A 257 -17.95 -3.10 -6.65
N THR A 258 -17.76 -3.68 -7.81
CA THR A 258 -17.21 -3.01 -8.99
C THR A 258 -18.31 -2.55 -9.93
N THR A 259 -17.94 -1.89 -11.03
CA THR A 259 -18.81 -1.50 -12.14
C THR A 259 -19.60 -2.67 -12.74
N GLU A 260 -19.10 -3.90 -12.68
CA GLU A 260 -19.79 -5.11 -13.16
C GLU A 260 -20.26 -6.01 -12.00
N ASN A 261 -20.46 -5.44 -10.82
CA ASN A 261 -20.95 -6.12 -9.62
C ASN A 261 -20.03 -7.25 -9.10
N THR A 262 -18.76 -7.30 -9.50
CA THR A 262 -17.76 -8.15 -8.85
C THR A 262 -17.54 -7.68 -7.43
N PRO A 263 -17.58 -8.57 -6.42
CA PRO A 263 -17.32 -8.19 -5.05
C PRO A 263 -15.88 -7.71 -4.84
N ALA A 264 -15.73 -6.72 -3.96
CA ALA A 264 -14.43 -6.17 -3.62
C ALA A 264 -14.33 -5.88 -2.12
N PHE A 265 -13.17 -6.18 -1.52
CA PHE A 265 -12.82 -5.74 -0.18
C PHE A 265 -11.85 -4.56 -0.27
N VAL A 266 -12.19 -3.45 0.37
CA VAL A 266 -11.34 -2.25 0.43
C VAL A 266 -11.05 -1.95 1.89
N HIS A 267 -9.78 -2.07 2.33
CA HIS A 267 -9.45 -1.93 3.74
C HIS A 267 -7.99 -1.62 3.99
N GLY A 268 -7.73 -0.58 4.80
CA GLY A 268 -6.41 -0.10 5.17
C GLY A 268 -5.66 0.57 4.02
N GLY A 269 -4.88 1.60 4.32
CA GLY A 269 -4.25 2.44 3.29
C GLY A 269 -2.80 2.86 3.59
N PRO A 270 -1.89 1.96 4.04
CA PRO A 270 -0.51 2.34 4.31
C PRO A 270 0.24 2.65 3.00
N PHE A 271 1.07 3.71 2.99
CA PHE A 271 1.86 4.06 1.82
C PHE A 271 3.08 3.13 1.64
N ALA A 272 3.38 2.74 0.41
CA ALA A 272 4.45 1.77 0.13
C ALA A 272 5.87 2.36 0.16
N ASN A 273 6.03 3.68 0.12
CA ASN A 273 7.35 4.34 0.22
C ASN A 273 7.76 4.69 1.66
N ILE A 274 6.85 4.53 2.63
CA ILE A 274 7.07 4.84 4.06
C ILE A 274 6.53 3.79 5.01
N ALA A 275 5.72 2.85 4.52
CA ALA A 275 5.15 1.72 5.24
C ALA A 275 5.11 0.49 4.30
N HIS A 276 4.41 -0.59 4.66
CA HIS A 276 4.42 -1.84 3.89
C HIS A 276 3.56 -1.79 2.61
N GLY A 277 2.67 -0.81 2.45
CA GLY A 277 2.04 -0.49 1.17
C GLY A 277 1.04 -1.50 0.61
N CYS A 278 0.44 -2.32 1.47
CA CYS A 278 -0.54 -3.33 1.09
C CYS A 278 -1.84 -3.13 1.88
N ASN A 279 -2.97 -3.61 1.35
CA ASN A 279 -4.21 -3.69 2.11
C ASN A 279 -4.04 -4.61 3.35
N SER A 280 -5.05 -4.65 4.22
CA SER A 280 -4.98 -5.45 5.44
C SER A 280 -4.87 -6.96 5.18
N ILE A 281 -4.31 -7.67 6.16
CA ILE A 281 -4.32 -9.12 6.19
C ILE A 281 -5.77 -9.64 6.20
N SER A 282 -6.63 -9.04 7.05
CA SER A 282 -8.03 -9.44 7.19
C SER A 282 -8.81 -9.33 5.88
N ALA A 283 -8.63 -8.26 5.10
CA ALA A 283 -9.29 -8.11 3.79
C ALA A 283 -8.84 -9.18 2.78
N THR A 284 -7.54 -9.48 2.71
CA THR A 284 -7.03 -10.53 1.81
C THR A 284 -7.49 -11.92 2.25
N GLN A 285 -7.49 -12.21 3.55
CA GLN A 285 -7.96 -13.49 4.08
C GLN A 285 -9.48 -13.66 3.92
N MET A 286 -10.26 -12.57 4.10
CA MET A 286 -11.69 -12.57 3.84
C MET A 286 -11.99 -12.84 2.36
N ALA A 287 -11.27 -12.17 1.46
CA ALA A 287 -11.40 -12.41 0.02
C ALA A 287 -11.05 -13.86 -0.33
N LEU A 288 -9.98 -14.43 0.24
CA LEU A 288 -9.59 -15.84 0.05
C LEU A 288 -10.57 -16.84 0.68
N THR A 289 -11.32 -16.46 1.71
CA THR A 289 -12.36 -17.32 2.27
C THR A 289 -13.51 -17.54 1.29
N TYR A 290 -13.85 -16.52 0.51
CA TYR A 290 -15.08 -16.51 -0.29
C TYR A 290 -14.88 -16.50 -1.81
N GLY A 291 -13.67 -16.23 -2.30
CA GLY A 291 -13.35 -16.18 -3.73
C GLY A 291 -12.32 -17.22 -4.15
N ASP A 292 -12.56 -17.93 -5.24
CA ASP A 292 -11.64 -18.95 -5.76
C ASP A 292 -10.36 -18.32 -6.34
N TYR A 293 -10.49 -17.10 -6.88
CA TYR A 293 -9.41 -16.26 -7.39
C TYR A 293 -9.44 -14.91 -6.70
N VAL A 294 -8.40 -14.59 -5.97
CA VAL A 294 -8.28 -13.33 -5.23
C VAL A 294 -7.17 -12.48 -5.80
N ILE A 295 -7.52 -11.30 -6.27
CA ILE A 295 -6.60 -10.33 -6.81
C ILE A 295 -6.29 -9.30 -5.74
N THR A 296 -5.00 -9.11 -5.44
CA THR A 296 -4.56 -8.03 -4.56
C THR A 296 -3.43 -7.25 -5.20
N GLU A 297 -3.20 -6.03 -4.73
CA GLU A 297 -2.13 -5.18 -5.24
C GLU A 297 -1.11 -4.79 -4.16
N ALA A 298 0.11 -4.47 -4.60
CA ALA A 298 1.11 -3.82 -3.79
C ALA A 298 1.47 -2.44 -4.36
N GLY A 299 1.71 -1.46 -3.48
CA GLY A 299 1.92 -0.07 -3.89
C GLY A 299 3.21 0.16 -4.68
N PHE A 300 3.18 1.06 -5.65
CA PHE A 300 4.31 1.43 -6.52
C PHE A 300 4.86 0.26 -7.35
N GLY A 301 6.18 0.24 -7.60
CA GLY A 301 6.86 -0.82 -8.33
C GLY A 301 7.11 -2.08 -7.50
N ALA A 302 7.45 -3.16 -8.19
CA ALA A 302 7.68 -4.46 -7.56
C ALA A 302 8.87 -4.46 -6.59
N ASP A 303 9.84 -3.58 -6.82
CA ASP A 303 11.00 -3.38 -5.94
C ASP A 303 10.63 -2.85 -4.54
N LEU A 304 9.55 -2.09 -4.42
CA LEU A 304 9.06 -1.53 -3.16
C LEU A 304 7.86 -2.28 -2.61
N GLY A 305 6.74 -2.26 -3.36
CA GLY A 305 5.48 -2.80 -2.87
C GLY A 305 5.48 -4.31 -2.79
N ALA A 306 5.87 -5.01 -3.87
CA ALA A 306 5.86 -6.47 -3.88
C ALA A 306 6.92 -7.05 -2.93
N GLU A 307 8.09 -6.43 -2.82
CA GLU A 307 9.11 -6.83 -1.83
C GLU A 307 8.51 -6.88 -0.43
N LYS A 308 7.83 -5.82 0.00
CA LYS A 308 7.21 -5.75 1.32
C LYS A 308 5.98 -6.64 1.46
N PHE A 309 5.23 -6.81 0.39
CA PHE A 309 4.12 -7.76 0.37
C PHE A 309 4.60 -9.17 0.70
N PHE A 310 5.70 -9.63 0.10
CA PHE A 310 6.27 -10.94 0.39
C PHE A 310 6.96 -10.99 1.75
N ASN A 311 7.95 -10.12 1.98
CA ASN A 311 8.80 -10.18 3.17
C ASN A 311 8.09 -9.79 4.48
N ILE A 312 7.00 -9.00 4.42
CA ILE A 312 6.25 -8.55 5.60
C ILE A 312 4.88 -9.21 5.67
N LYS A 313 3.98 -8.89 4.71
CA LYS A 313 2.57 -9.30 4.78
C LYS A 313 2.39 -10.81 4.60
N CYS A 314 2.94 -11.40 3.54
CA CYS A 314 2.83 -12.84 3.30
C CYS A 314 3.48 -13.65 4.41
N ARG A 315 4.67 -13.22 4.86
CA ARG A 315 5.36 -13.86 5.99
C ARG A 315 4.53 -13.83 7.27
N LYS A 316 3.92 -12.70 7.61
CA LYS A 316 3.10 -12.54 8.82
C LYS A 316 1.79 -13.34 8.75
N ALA A 317 1.17 -13.37 7.60
CA ALA A 317 -0.16 -13.95 7.40
C ALA A 317 -0.15 -15.41 6.90
N GLY A 318 1.03 -15.97 6.60
CA GLY A 318 1.13 -17.30 5.99
C GLY A 318 0.55 -17.35 4.56
N LEU A 319 0.53 -16.23 3.84
CA LEU A 319 -0.02 -16.18 2.48
C LEU A 319 1.00 -16.68 1.46
N SER A 320 0.53 -17.41 0.44
CA SER A 320 1.35 -17.94 -0.64
C SER A 320 0.70 -17.64 -2.00
N PRO A 321 1.04 -16.51 -2.64
CA PRO A 321 0.51 -16.19 -3.96
C PRO A 321 0.89 -17.23 -5.00
N LYS A 322 -0.05 -17.58 -5.87
CA LYS A 322 0.12 -18.56 -6.94
C LYS A 322 0.70 -17.96 -8.22
N LEU A 323 0.64 -16.63 -8.33
CA LEU A 323 1.07 -15.89 -9.52
C LEU A 323 1.32 -14.43 -9.16
N THR A 324 2.30 -13.81 -9.84
CA THR A 324 2.50 -12.36 -9.85
C THR A 324 2.29 -11.80 -11.25
N VAL A 325 1.42 -10.80 -11.38
CA VAL A 325 1.19 -10.03 -12.61
C VAL A 325 1.94 -8.71 -12.51
N ILE A 326 2.85 -8.44 -13.45
CA ILE A 326 3.59 -7.18 -13.55
C ILE A 326 2.92 -6.31 -14.61
N VAL A 327 2.45 -5.14 -14.21
CA VAL A 327 1.89 -4.14 -15.12
C VAL A 327 3.02 -3.34 -15.75
N ALA A 328 3.06 -3.28 -17.07
CA ALA A 328 3.96 -2.45 -17.87
C ALA A 328 3.18 -1.45 -18.72
N THR A 329 3.79 -0.30 -19.05
CA THR A 329 3.26 0.71 -19.97
C THR A 329 4.38 1.23 -20.86
N ALA A 330 4.07 1.61 -22.11
CA ALA A 330 5.07 2.22 -23.00
C ALA A 330 5.68 3.49 -22.38
N GLN A 331 4.87 4.32 -21.75
CA GLN A 331 5.34 5.57 -21.12
C GLN A 331 6.39 5.30 -20.03
N SER A 332 6.16 4.28 -19.18
CA SER A 332 7.11 3.95 -18.13
C SER A 332 8.37 3.34 -18.69
N LEU A 333 8.27 2.42 -19.65
CA LEU A 333 9.43 1.84 -20.33
C LEU A 333 10.28 2.92 -21.01
N LYS A 334 9.65 3.83 -21.77
CA LYS A 334 10.34 4.95 -22.44
C LYS A 334 11.04 5.87 -21.43
N LEU A 335 10.40 6.22 -20.32
CA LEU A 335 11.02 7.02 -19.26
C LEU A 335 12.27 6.34 -18.69
N HIS A 336 12.17 5.05 -18.39
CA HIS A 336 13.28 4.25 -17.87
C HIS A 336 14.32 3.86 -18.93
N GLY A 337 13.99 4.05 -20.20
CA GLY A 337 14.91 3.95 -21.34
C GLY A 337 15.60 5.26 -21.69
N GLY A 338 15.41 6.33 -20.89
CA GLY A 338 16.09 7.61 -21.04
C GLY A 338 15.33 8.65 -21.88
N VAL A 339 14.09 8.39 -22.28
CA VAL A 339 13.26 9.38 -22.98
C VAL A 339 12.83 10.47 -21.99
N PRO A 340 12.96 11.76 -22.34
CA PRO A 340 12.53 12.87 -21.49
C PRO A 340 11.05 12.76 -21.09
N GLU A 341 10.70 13.08 -19.85
CA GLU A 341 9.34 12.95 -19.31
C GLU A 341 8.26 13.67 -20.16
N LYS A 342 8.63 14.72 -20.88
CA LYS A 342 7.72 15.46 -21.77
C LYS A 342 7.40 14.73 -23.08
N GLU A 343 8.24 13.79 -23.47
CA GLU A 343 8.23 13.08 -24.77
C GLU A 343 7.77 11.62 -24.66
N ILE A 344 7.56 11.10 -23.43
CA ILE A 344 7.19 9.69 -23.24
C ILE A 344 5.84 9.29 -23.86
N LYS A 345 5.03 10.25 -24.25
CA LYS A 345 3.74 10.03 -24.95
C LYS A 345 3.92 9.84 -26.47
N GLU A 346 5.03 10.30 -27.00
CA GLU A 346 5.36 10.15 -28.42
C GLU A 346 5.97 8.76 -28.66
N PRO A 347 5.75 8.16 -29.85
CA PRO A 347 6.39 6.89 -30.22
C PRO A 347 7.91 6.98 -30.16
N ASN A 348 8.57 6.03 -29.49
CA ASN A 348 10.02 5.96 -29.39
C ASN A 348 10.49 4.54 -29.14
N ILE A 349 10.78 3.83 -30.21
CA ILE A 349 11.18 2.41 -30.20
C ILE A 349 12.51 2.19 -29.49
N GLU A 350 13.50 3.07 -29.72
CA GLU A 350 14.82 2.95 -29.08
C GLU A 350 14.71 3.14 -27.56
N GLY A 351 14.02 4.20 -27.13
CA GLY A 351 13.75 4.43 -25.71
C GLY A 351 12.97 3.31 -25.07
N LEU A 352 11.97 2.74 -25.78
CA LEU A 352 11.21 1.59 -25.30
C LEU A 352 12.12 0.37 -25.06
N LYS A 353 12.97 0.02 -26.04
CA LYS A 353 13.93 -1.11 -25.95
C LYS A 353 14.94 -0.92 -24.82
N ASN A 354 15.49 0.29 -24.67
CA ASN A 354 16.40 0.61 -23.58
C ASN A 354 15.72 0.46 -22.20
N GLY A 355 14.40 0.68 -22.12
CA GLY A 355 13.60 0.50 -20.92
C GLY A 355 13.34 -0.95 -20.53
N PHE A 356 13.55 -1.92 -21.40
CA PHE A 356 13.38 -3.35 -21.09
C PHE A 356 14.27 -3.82 -19.93
N ALA A 357 15.43 -3.21 -19.73
CA ALA A 357 16.28 -3.52 -18.58
C ALA A 357 15.52 -3.30 -17.23
N ASN A 358 14.66 -2.28 -17.14
CA ASN A 358 13.82 -2.04 -15.95
C ASN A 358 12.77 -3.14 -15.77
N LEU A 359 12.11 -3.56 -16.84
CA LEU A 359 11.16 -4.68 -16.83
C LEU A 359 11.86 -5.99 -16.42
N ASP A 360 13.01 -6.29 -17.02
CA ASP A 360 13.79 -7.50 -16.72
C ASP A 360 14.17 -7.58 -15.25
N LYS A 361 14.60 -6.46 -14.66
CA LYS A 361 14.95 -6.42 -13.24
C LYS A 361 13.74 -6.70 -12.33
N HIS A 362 12.57 -6.20 -12.68
CA HIS A 362 11.33 -6.50 -11.94
C HIS A 362 10.90 -7.97 -12.09
N ILE A 363 11.03 -8.56 -13.30
CA ILE A 363 10.77 -9.99 -13.54
C ILE A 363 11.74 -10.84 -12.71
N GLU A 364 13.04 -10.55 -12.75
CA GLU A 364 14.06 -11.23 -11.96
C GLU A 364 13.76 -11.16 -10.46
N ASN A 365 13.41 -9.98 -9.96
CA ASN A 365 13.06 -9.78 -8.57
C ASN A 365 11.87 -10.68 -8.16
N MET A 366 10.80 -10.74 -8.96
CA MET A 366 9.64 -11.58 -8.65
C MET A 366 9.97 -13.08 -8.74
N LYS A 367 10.69 -13.51 -9.76
CA LYS A 367 11.19 -14.89 -9.86
C LYS A 367 12.06 -15.28 -8.65
N SER A 368 12.81 -14.32 -8.08
CA SER A 368 13.64 -14.57 -6.89
C SER A 368 12.86 -14.85 -5.62
N PHE A 369 11.57 -14.50 -5.57
CA PHE A 369 10.63 -14.90 -4.51
C PHE A 369 9.95 -16.26 -4.78
N GLY A 370 10.33 -16.96 -5.85
CA GLY A 370 9.69 -18.22 -6.28
C GLY A 370 8.42 -17.98 -7.10
N GLN A 371 8.16 -16.74 -7.52
CA GLN A 371 6.93 -16.42 -8.24
C GLN A 371 7.00 -16.80 -9.72
N GLN A 372 5.91 -17.38 -10.19
CA GLN A 372 5.59 -17.36 -11.62
C GLN A 372 5.14 -15.95 -12.01
N VAL A 373 5.54 -15.50 -13.20
CA VAL A 373 5.35 -14.10 -13.61
C VAL A 373 4.60 -14.04 -14.94
N ILE A 374 3.59 -13.17 -15.01
CA ILE A 374 2.95 -12.70 -16.23
C ILE A 374 3.19 -11.19 -16.33
N VAL A 375 3.50 -10.69 -17.52
CA VAL A 375 3.51 -9.26 -17.83
C VAL A 375 2.20 -8.91 -18.50
N THR A 376 1.53 -7.87 -18.02
CA THR A 376 0.38 -7.30 -18.71
C THR A 376 0.66 -5.87 -19.14
N PHE A 377 0.32 -5.56 -20.38
CA PHE A 377 0.52 -4.24 -20.94
C PHE A 377 -0.76 -3.41 -20.79
N ASN A 378 -0.70 -2.37 -19.95
CA ASN A 378 -1.79 -1.42 -19.77
C ASN A 378 -1.72 -0.36 -20.87
N ARG A 379 -2.56 -0.52 -21.91
CA ARG A 379 -2.57 0.32 -23.11
C ARG A 379 -3.13 1.70 -22.85
N PHE A 380 -2.43 2.73 -23.31
CA PHE A 380 -2.91 4.11 -23.40
C PHE A 380 -3.21 4.45 -24.88
N ALA A 381 -4.05 5.46 -25.09
CA ALA A 381 -4.47 5.89 -26.44
C ALA A 381 -3.31 6.36 -27.35
N THR A 382 -2.16 6.70 -26.76
CA THR A 382 -0.95 7.14 -27.46
C THR A 382 -0.01 6.00 -27.86
N ASP A 383 -0.27 4.78 -27.37
CA ASP A 383 0.63 3.64 -27.58
C ASP A 383 0.40 3.05 -28.97
N THR A 384 1.48 2.73 -29.70
CA THR A 384 1.44 2.16 -31.03
C THR A 384 1.45 0.63 -30.99
N ASP A 385 0.86 -0.01 -32.02
CA ASP A 385 0.85 -1.47 -32.13
C ASP A 385 2.29 -2.03 -32.27
N GLU A 386 3.21 -1.27 -32.87
CA GLU A 386 4.64 -1.64 -32.96
C GLU A 386 5.31 -1.67 -31.57
N GLU A 387 5.07 -0.66 -30.72
CA GLU A 387 5.60 -0.63 -29.35
C GLU A 387 5.06 -1.83 -28.54
N ILE A 388 3.77 -2.15 -28.70
CA ILE A 388 3.13 -3.27 -28.01
C ILE A 388 3.72 -4.61 -28.47
N ALA A 389 3.87 -4.80 -29.78
CA ALA A 389 4.44 -6.03 -30.36
C ALA A 389 5.86 -6.28 -29.85
N LEU A 390 6.68 -5.23 -29.75
CA LEU A 390 8.06 -5.34 -29.22
C LEU A 390 8.10 -5.76 -27.74
N VAL A 391 7.16 -5.28 -26.93
CA VAL A 391 7.06 -5.71 -25.52
C VAL A 391 6.64 -7.18 -25.43
N ALA A 392 5.70 -7.60 -26.27
CA ALA A 392 5.24 -9.00 -26.34
C ALA A 392 6.40 -9.94 -26.74
N GLU A 393 7.12 -9.60 -27.82
CA GLU A 393 8.29 -10.35 -28.30
C GLU A 393 9.37 -10.46 -27.20
N HIS A 394 9.67 -9.35 -26.51
CA HIS A 394 10.62 -9.35 -25.40
C HIS A 394 10.19 -10.26 -24.25
N CYS A 395 8.90 -10.27 -23.91
CA CYS A 395 8.37 -11.18 -22.87
C CYS A 395 8.48 -12.65 -23.28
N GLU A 396 8.25 -12.97 -24.56
CA GLU A 396 8.43 -14.32 -25.11
C GLU A 396 9.91 -14.76 -25.02
N GLU A 397 10.84 -13.89 -25.42
CA GLU A 397 12.29 -14.14 -25.28
C GLU A 397 12.71 -14.40 -23.83
N LYS A 398 12.06 -13.74 -22.85
CA LYS A 398 12.32 -13.94 -21.42
C LYS A 398 11.60 -15.15 -20.82
N GLY A 399 10.78 -15.84 -21.60
CA GLY A 399 9.98 -16.98 -21.15
C GLY A 399 8.98 -16.57 -20.05
N VAL A 400 8.31 -15.43 -20.24
CA VAL A 400 7.21 -14.96 -19.37
C VAL A 400 5.96 -14.73 -20.21
N GLY A 401 4.79 -15.09 -19.65
CA GLY A 401 3.51 -14.85 -20.29
C GLY A 401 3.26 -13.35 -20.50
N PHE A 402 2.63 -13.02 -21.62
CA PHE A 402 2.22 -11.64 -21.95
C PHE A 402 0.75 -11.61 -22.31
N ALA A 403 0.02 -10.61 -21.85
CA ALA A 403 -1.36 -10.32 -22.24
C ALA A 403 -1.63 -8.81 -22.27
N MET A 404 -2.46 -8.42 -23.25
CA MET A 404 -2.98 -7.06 -23.34
C MET A 404 -4.00 -6.78 -22.24
N ASN A 405 -4.12 -5.50 -21.88
CA ASN A 405 -5.10 -5.03 -20.92
C ASN A 405 -5.80 -3.75 -21.42
N ASN A 406 -7.09 -3.88 -21.76
CA ASN A 406 -7.96 -2.80 -22.22
C ASN A 406 -9.10 -2.51 -21.22
N VAL A 407 -8.98 -2.92 -19.97
CA VAL A 407 -10.06 -2.87 -18.97
C VAL A 407 -10.56 -1.45 -18.67
N PHE A 408 -9.73 -0.44 -18.89
CA PHE A 408 -10.15 0.95 -18.73
C PHE A 408 -11.29 1.32 -19.69
N ALA A 409 -11.19 0.90 -20.94
CA ALA A 409 -12.18 1.20 -22.00
C ALA A 409 -13.30 0.17 -22.10
N GLU A 410 -13.03 -1.11 -21.79
CA GLU A 410 -13.88 -2.25 -22.13
C GLU A 410 -14.34 -3.06 -20.89
N GLY A 411 -13.99 -2.61 -19.69
CA GLY A 411 -14.34 -3.34 -18.47
C GLY A 411 -13.82 -4.77 -18.46
N GLY A 412 -14.61 -5.71 -17.98
CA GLY A 412 -14.22 -7.11 -17.85
C GLY A 412 -13.89 -7.79 -19.18
N GLU A 413 -14.51 -7.37 -20.28
CA GLU A 413 -14.22 -7.94 -21.61
C GLU A 413 -12.77 -7.68 -22.01
N GLY A 414 -12.28 -6.43 -21.79
CA GLY A 414 -10.89 -6.04 -22.05
C GLY A 414 -9.86 -6.74 -21.13
N GLY A 415 -10.31 -7.50 -20.13
CA GLY A 415 -9.48 -8.30 -19.22
C GLY A 415 -9.50 -9.80 -19.47
N THR A 416 -10.30 -10.29 -20.41
CA THR A 416 -10.52 -11.74 -20.60
C THR A 416 -9.28 -12.49 -21.11
N GLU A 417 -8.46 -11.87 -21.95
CA GLU A 417 -7.19 -12.45 -22.40
C GLU A 417 -6.24 -12.68 -21.22
N LEU A 418 -6.01 -11.65 -20.42
CA LEU A 418 -5.21 -11.75 -19.20
C LEU A 418 -5.79 -12.79 -18.22
N ALA A 419 -7.11 -12.82 -18.06
CA ALA A 419 -7.80 -13.76 -17.18
C ALA A 419 -7.57 -15.22 -17.61
N ARG A 420 -7.66 -15.54 -18.90
CA ARG A 420 -7.38 -16.88 -19.42
C ARG A 420 -5.93 -17.27 -19.20
N LEU A 421 -4.98 -16.37 -19.49
CA LEU A 421 -3.56 -16.62 -19.26
C LEU A 421 -3.24 -16.84 -17.75
N VAL A 422 -3.89 -16.08 -16.87
CA VAL A 422 -3.76 -16.24 -15.41
C VAL A 422 -4.26 -17.62 -14.96
N VAL A 423 -5.43 -18.05 -15.44
CA VAL A 423 -6.00 -19.36 -15.10
C VAL A 423 -5.10 -20.48 -15.60
N ASP A 424 -4.72 -20.45 -16.87
CA ASP A 424 -3.83 -21.44 -17.49
C ASP A 424 -2.49 -21.54 -16.73
N THR A 425 -1.90 -20.41 -16.41
CA THR A 425 -0.61 -20.40 -15.68
C THR A 425 -0.74 -20.98 -14.26
N ILE A 426 -1.83 -20.67 -13.54
CA ILE A 426 -2.04 -21.20 -12.19
C ILE A 426 -2.33 -22.70 -12.23
N GLU A 427 -3.10 -23.17 -13.19
CA GLU A 427 -3.48 -24.58 -13.30
C GLU A 427 -2.30 -25.46 -13.75
N ASN A 428 -1.43 -24.96 -14.65
CA ASN A 428 -0.34 -25.75 -15.24
C ASN A 428 1.04 -25.44 -14.64
N HIS A 429 1.30 -24.20 -14.22
CA HIS A 429 2.61 -23.71 -13.81
C HIS A 429 2.52 -22.74 -12.62
N PRO A 430 1.94 -23.13 -11.46
CA PRO A 430 1.82 -22.22 -10.33
C PRO A 430 3.19 -21.85 -9.74
N SER A 431 3.24 -20.73 -9.01
CA SER A 431 4.44 -20.31 -8.29
C SER A 431 4.96 -21.41 -7.36
N ALA A 432 6.28 -21.48 -7.26
CA ALA A 432 6.96 -22.30 -6.26
C ALA A 432 6.68 -21.79 -4.83
N PRO A 433 6.98 -22.59 -3.78
CA PRO A 433 6.91 -22.10 -2.41
C PRO A 433 7.68 -20.80 -2.24
N LEU A 434 7.07 -19.85 -1.50
CA LEU A 434 7.58 -18.50 -1.35
C LEU A 434 8.98 -18.48 -0.72
N GLN A 435 9.91 -17.80 -1.36
CA GLN A 435 11.27 -17.60 -0.89
C GLN A 435 11.42 -16.16 -0.39
N TYR A 436 11.87 -15.98 0.84
CA TYR A 436 12.08 -14.65 1.40
C TYR A 436 13.49 -14.14 1.11
N THR A 437 13.63 -12.82 1.00
CA THR A 437 14.92 -12.19 0.72
C THR A 437 15.92 -12.36 1.87
N TYR A 438 15.41 -12.45 3.12
CA TYR A 438 16.23 -12.57 4.33
C TYR A 438 15.53 -13.45 5.38
N ASP A 439 16.29 -14.00 6.32
CA ASP A 439 15.78 -14.66 7.53
C ASP A 439 15.46 -13.63 8.60
N LEU A 440 14.41 -13.86 9.42
CA LEU A 440 14.07 -12.96 10.53
C LEU A 440 15.16 -12.92 11.62
N ASN A 441 15.96 -13.97 11.75
CA ASN A 441 17.07 -14.03 12.70
C ASN A 441 18.34 -13.35 12.18
N ASP A 442 18.39 -12.94 10.91
CA ASP A 442 19.51 -12.12 10.42
C ASP A 442 19.62 -10.80 11.22
N PRO A 443 20.83 -10.30 11.50
CA PRO A 443 21.01 -8.93 11.99
C PRO A 443 20.36 -7.92 11.04
N ILE A 444 19.85 -6.80 11.56
CA ILE A 444 19.17 -5.78 10.74
C ILE A 444 20.03 -5.32 9.56
N ARG A 445 21.33 -5.11 9.78
CA ARG A 445 22.26 -4.72 8.69
C ARG A 445 22.33 -5.78 7.58
N THR A 446 22.32 -7.05 7.94
CA THR A 446 22.31 -8.16 6.98
C THR A 446 21.00 -8.19 6.19
N LYS A 447 19.85 -7.97 6.85
CA LYS A 447 18.55 -7.86 6.16
C LYS A 447 18.56 -6.72 5.15
N VAL A 448 19.04 -5.54 5.58
CA VAL A 448 19.17 -4.35 4.71
C VAL A 448 20.08 -4.65 3.52
N GLN A 449 21.24 -5.27 3.77
CA GLN A 449 22.18 -5.64 2.71
C GLN A 449 21.54 -6.59 1.69
N LYS A 450 20.88 -7.65 2.14
CA LYS A 450 20.24 -8.62 1.26
C LYS A 450 19.16 -7.97 0.37
N VAL A 451 18.31 -7.09 0.90
CA VAL A 451 17.32 -6.38 0.11
C VAL A 451 17.98 -5.40 -0.85
N ALA A 452 18.93 -4.59 -0.38
CA ALA A 452 19.62 -3.60 -1.19
C ALA A 452 20.37 -4.20 -2.37
N GLN A 453 21.08 -5.31 -2.16
CA GLN A 453 21.85 -5.98 -3.21
C GLN A 453 20.95 -6.78 -4.16
N LYS A 454 20.05 -7.63 -3.61
CA LYS A 454 19.24 -8.55 -4.44
C LYS A 454 18.15 -7.82 -5.19
N ILE A 455 17.40 -6.96 -4.50
CA ILE A 455 16.21 -6.30 -5.07
C ILE A 455 16.57 -5.02 -5.82
N TYR A 456 17.43 -4.17 -5.24
CA TYR A 456 17.77 -2.88 -5.84
C TYR A 456 19.03 -2.91 -6.71
N GLY A 457 19.95 -3.87 -6.47
CA GLY A 457 21.23 -3.94 -7.20
C GLY A 457 22.29 -2.97 -6.70
N ALA A 458 22.19 -2.49 -5.43
CA ALA A 458 23.17 -1.59 -4.84
C ALA A 458 24.52 -2.28 -4.64
N SER A 459 25.61 -1.56 -4.92
CA SER A 459 26.98 -2.04 -4.71
C SER A 459 27.43 -1.95 -3.25
N SER A 460 26.98 -0.91 -2.53
CA SER A 460 27.37 -0.68 -1.14
C SER A 460 26.24 0.02 -0.35
N ILE A 461 26.36 -0.04 0.97
CA ILE A 461 25.44 0.62 1.91
C ILE A 461 26.25 1.35 2.97
N VAL A 462 25.92 2.61 3.19
CA VAL A 462 26.50 3.43 4.27
C VAL A 462 25.43 3.85 5.26
N TYR A 463 25.82 4.01 6.50
CA TYR A 463 24.93 4.39 7.60
C TYR A 463 25.37 5.72 8.20
N THR A 464 24.42 6.61 8.47
CA THR A 464 24.70 7.81 9.25
C THR A 464 24.94 7.47 10.73
N THR A 465 25.60 8.35 11.46
CA THR A 465 25.78 8.21 12.93
C THR A 465 24.44 8.03 13.66
N LEU A 466 23.39 8.72 13.18
CA LEU A 466 22.05 8.59 13.75
C LEU A 466 21.48 7.18 13.52
N ALA A 467 21.58 6.68 12.28
CA ALA A 467 21.12 5.33 11.94
C ALA A 467 21.87 4.27 12.76
N ASP A 468 23.20 4.41 12.91
CA ASP A 468 24.03 3.52 13.73
C ASP A 468 23.62 3.52 15.21
N LYS A 469 23.34 4.68 15.77
CA LYS A 469 22.84 4.79 17.14
C LYS A 469 21.51 4.02 17.32
N LYS A 470 20.57 4.20 16.39
CA LYS A 470 19.26 3.54 16.45
C LYS A 470 19.34 2.04 16.20
N LEU A 471 20.25 1.56 15.35
CA LEU A 471 20.50 0.13 15.19
C LEU A 471 20.98 -0.52 16.48
N ARG A 472 21.88 0.13 17.24
CA ARG A 472 22.26 -0.35 18.56
C ARG A 472 21.10 -0.36 19.58
N GLN A 473 20.17 0.61 19.49
CA GLN A 473 18.95 0.58 20.30
C GLN A 473 18.08 -0.63 19.98
N ILE A 474 17.90 -0.98 18.69
CA ILE A 474 17.15 -2.17 18.24
C ILE A 474 17.76 -3.44 18.82
N GLU A 475 19.09 -3.55 18.79
CA GLU A 475 19.81 -4.70 19.35
C GLU A 475 19.60 -4.78 20.88
N SER A 476 19.69 -3.66 21.58
CA SER A 476 19.48 -3.61 23.04
C SER A 476 18.05 -3.92 23.47
N LEU A 477 17.07 -3.62 22.62
CA LEU A 477 15.65 -3.97 22.84
C LEU A 477 15.32 -5.42 22.49
N GLY A 478 16.25 -6.19 21.90
CA GLY A 478 16.03 -7.58 21.50
C GLY A 478 15.03 -7.76 20.33
N ILE A 479 14.76 -6.69 19.55
CA ILE A 479 13.78 -6.69 18.46
C ILE A 479 14.42 -6.83 17.07
N SER A 480 15.64 -7.28 16.99
CA SER A 480 16.34 -7.51 15.71
C SER A 480 15.64 -8.54 14.80
N HIS A 481 14.75 -9.35 15.35
CA HIS A 481 13.95 -10.32 14.60
C HIS A 481 12.77 -9.70 13.83
N TYR A 482 12.48 -8.41 13.99
CA TYR A 482 11.43 -7.77 13.20
C TYR A 482 11.82 -7.69 11.71
N PRO A 483 10.84 -7.82 10.78
CA PRO A 483 11.08 -7.55 9.38
C PRO A 483 11.44 -6.08 9.15
N ILE A 484 12.16 -5.84 8.05
CA ILE A 484 12.54 -4.48 7.64
C ILE A 484 11.58 -3.96 6.56
N CYS A 485 11.33 -2.66 6.60
CA CYS A 485 10.56 -1.91 5.62
C CYS A 485 11.44 -0.80 5.05
N ILE A 486 11.94 -0.97 3.85
CA ILE A 486 12.78 0.07 3.22
C ILE A 486 11.89 1.22 2.75
N ALA A 487 12.18 2.42 3.25
CA ALA A 487 11.54 3.67 2.84
C ALA A 487 12.48 4.46 1.94
N LYS A 488 12.16 4.52 0.63
CA LYS A 488 12.93 5.23 -0.40
C LYS A 488 12.01 5.78 -1.48
N THR A 489 12.58 6.52 -2.44
CA THR A 489 11.84 6.96 -3.63
C THR A 489 11.25 5.78 -4.40
N GLN A 490 10.06 5.97 -4.95
CA GLN A 490 9.37 4.99 -5.80
C GLN A 490 9.75 5.09 -7.29
N TYR A 491 10.58 6.05 -7.67
CA TYR A 491 10.87 6.36 -9.08
C TYR A 491 12.19 5.79 -9.58
N SER A 492 12.92 5.06 -8.74
CA SER A 492 14.22 4.48 -9.08
C SER A 492 14.54 3.28 -8.19
N PHE A 493 15.36 2.36 -8.64
CA PHE A 493 15.98 1.34 -7.78
C PHE A 493 16.94 1.96 -6.75
N SER A 494 17.58 3.09 -7.09
CA SER A 494 18.44 3.84 -6.17
C SER A 494 17.65 4.75 -5.22
N SER A 495 18.34 5.56 -4.43
CA SER A 495 17.73 6.63 -3.60
C SER A 495 17.59 7.98 -4.35
N ASP A 496 18.10 8.09 -5.58
CA ASP A 496 17.94 9.25 -6.45
C ASP A 496 16.69 9.05 -7.34
N PRO A 497 15.64 9.91 -7.21
CA PRO A 497 14.43 9.79 -8.01
C PRO A 497 14.62 10.07 -9.51
N LYS A 498 15.79 10.58 -9.91
CA LYS A 498 16.13 10.87 -11.31
C LYS A 498 17.03 9.81 -11.96
N ALA A 499 17.51 8.84 -11.19
CA ALA A 499 18.28 7.72 -11.72
C ALA A 499 17.33 6.70 -12.36
N TYR A 500 16.88 7.01 -13.58
CA TYR A 500 15.98 6.15 -14.35
C TYR A 500 16.68 4.88 -14.85
N GLY A 501 15.89 3.90 -15.31
CA GLY A 501 16.39 2.60 -15.77
C GLY A 501 16.81 1.68 -14.63
N VAL A 502 17.90 0.96 -14.83
CA VAL A 502 18.55 0.15 -13.79
C VAL A 502 19.88 0.83 -13.45
N ALA A 503 19.89 1.52 -12.31
CA ALA A 503 21.11 2.15 -11.81
C ALA A 503 22.20 1.08 -11.57
N LYS A 504 23.44 1.42 -11.89
CA LYS A 504 24.62 0.55 -11.70
C LYS A 504 25.59 1.21 -10.73
N ASP A 505 26.35 0.41 -10.00
CA ASP A 505 27.44 0.84 -9.14
C ASP A 505 27.08 1.98 -8.17
N PHE A 506 25.86 1.94 -7.63
CA PHE A 506 25.36 2.96 -6.72
C PHE A 506 25.41 2.53 -5.25
N GLU A 507 25.59 3.51 -4.38
CA GLU A 507 25.55 3.37 -2.94
C GLU A 507 24.17 3.76 -2.40
N LEU A 508 23.65 2.99 -1.44
CA LEU A 508 22.47 3.36 -0.66
C LEU A 508 22.88 3.89 0.71
N LYS A 509 22.37 5.08 1.05
CA LYS A 509 22.62 5.71 2.33
C LYS A 509 21.42 5.56 3.26
N VAL A 510 21.59 4.80 4.32
CA VAL A 510 20.64 4.73 5.44
C VAL A 510 20.78 5.99 6.28
N ARG A 511 19.79 6.88 6.20
CA ARG A 511 19.77 8.16 6.92
C ARG A 511 19.23 8.04 8.33
N ASP A 512 18.20 7.23 8.48
CA ASP A 512 17.51 7.04 9.75
C ASP A 512 16.88 5.64 9.82
N VAL A 513 16.54 5.24 11.04
CA VAL A 513 15.81 4.01 11.33
C VAL A 513 14.68 4.33 12.30
N ILE A 514 13.46 3.88 11.98
CA ILE A 514 12.26 4.10 12.81
C ILE A 514 11.80 2.76 13.35
N ILE A 515 11.59 2.69 14.66
CA ILE A 515 11.09 1.50 15.34
C ILE A 515 9.55 1.60 15.42
N ASN A 516 8.85 0.81 14.63
CA ASN A 516 7.41 0.63 14.74
C ASN A 516 7.16 -0.63 15.57
N ASN A 517 7.28 -0.48 16.89
CA ASN A 517 7.30 -1.60 17.83
C ASN A 517 5.94 -2.32 17.93
N GLY A 518 4.84 -1.58 17.85
CA GLY A 518 3.49 -2.14 17.82
C GLY A 518 3.19 -2.85 16.49
N ALA A 519 3.67 -2.30 15.37
CA ALA A 519 3.56 -2.95 14.07
C ALA A 519 4.53 -4.13 13.91
N GLU A 520 5.48 -4.32 14.83
CA GLU A 520 6.57 -5.32 14.78
C GLU A 520 7.38 -5.19 13.48
N MET A 521 7.84 -3.97 13.18
CA MET A 521 8.52 -3.66 11.93
C MET A 521 9.55 -2.55 12.11
N ILE A 522 10.71 -2.69 11.46
CA ILE A 522 11.76 -1.67 11.43
C ILE A 522 11.74 -0.94 10.09
N VAL A 523 11.45 0.37 10.11
CA VAL A 523 11.50 1.19 8.90
C VAL A 523 12.89 1.75 8.71
N VAL A 524 13.52 1.41 7.57
CA VAL A 524 14.88 1.84 7.20
C VAL A 524 14.76 2.95 6.18
N VAL A 525 15.10 4.18 6.57
CA VAL A 525 14.92 5.37 5.73
C VAL A 525 16.14 5.60 4.86
N MET A 526 15.95 5.52 3.54
CA MET A 526 16.95 5.79 2.51
C MET A 526 16.50 6.95 1.63
N GLY A 527 17.34 7.98 1.50
CA GLY A 527 16.98 9.17 0.72
C GLY A 527 16.08 10.16 1.46
N GLU A 528 15.48 11.10 0.72
CA GLU A 528 14.62 12.15 1.27
C GLU A 528 13.15 11.73 1.22
N ILE A 529 12.67 11.11 2.28
CA ILE A 529 11.29 10.66 2.39
C ILE A 529 10.50 11.63 3.28
N MET A 530 9.40 12.14 2.72
CA MET A 530 8.49 13.04 3.41
C MET A 530 7.28 12.26 3.94
N ARG A 531 7.16 12.19 5.26
CA ARG A 531 6.00 11.58 5.93
C ARG A 531 4.80 12.52 6.04
N MET A 532 5.00 13.82 5.77
CA MET A 532 3.96 14.82 5.53
C MET A 532 4.20 15.45 4.16
N PRO A 533 3.51 14.98 3.11
CA PRO A 533 3.61 15.55 1.77
C PRO A 533 3.13 17.00 1.73
N GLY A 534 3.66 17.79 0.80
CA GLY A 534 3.13 19.12 0.52
C GLY A 534 2.17 19.08 -0.66
N LEU A 535 1.25 20.04 -0.72
CA LEU A 535 0.43 20.27 -1.91
C LEU A 535 1.30 20.69 -3.10
N PRO A 536 0.96 20.24 -4.33
CA PRO A 536 1.59 20.72 -5.56
C PRO A 536 1.15 22.16 -5.88
N LYS A 537 1.76 22.75 -6.91
CA LYS A 537 1.39 24.08 -7.40
C LYS A 537 -0.08 24.14 -7.84
N GLU A 538 -0.53 23.08 -8.51
CA GLU A 538 -1.92 22.89 -8.96
C GLU A 538 -2.49 21.64 -8.28
N PRO A 539 -3.11 21.77 -7.09
CA PRO A 539 -3.73 20.64 -6.41
C PRO A 539 -5.03 20.22 -7.09
N GLN A 540 -5.34 18.91 -7.02
CA GLN A 540 -6.57 18.35 -7.57
C GLN A 540 -7.82 19.00 -6.96
N ALA A 541 -7.76 19.46 -5.72
CA ALA A 541 -8.83 20.22 -5.05
C ALA A 541 -9.38 21.41 -5.87
N ARG A 542 -8.58 22.00 -6.77
CA ARG A 542 -9.03 23.09 -7.65
C ARG A 542 -9.97 22.66 -8.76
N LYS A 543 -10.07 21.36 -9.01
CA LYS A 543 -10.92 20.77 -10.05
C LYS A 543 -12.16 20.10 -9.47
N ILE A 544 -12.18 19.88 -8.15
CA ILE A 544 -13.30 19.26 -7.44
C ILE A 544 -14.28 20.36 -7.07
N ASP A 545 -15.56 20.18 -7.44
CA ASP A 545 -16.63 21.14 -7.15
C ASP A 545 -17.95 20.41 -6.91
N ILE A 546 -18.97 21.14 -6.47
CA ILE A 546 -20.36 20.70 -6.40
C ILE A 546 -21.17 21.52 -7.41
N VAL A 547 -21.62 20.86 -8.47
CA VAL A 547 -22.44 21.45 -9.52
C VAL A 547 -23.81 20.78 -9.49
N ASP A 548 -24.89 21.55 -9.35
CA ASP A 548 -26.27 21.05 -9.26
C ASP A 548 -26.48 19.96 -8.19
N GLY A 549 -25.75 20.08 -7.07
CA GLY A 549 -25.79 19.14 -5.94
C GLY A 549 -24.98 17.85 -6.18
N MET A 550 -24.26 17.73 -7.27
CA MET A 550 -23.41 16.59 -7.62
C MET A 550 -21.93 16.96 -7.55
N ILE A 551 -21.10 16.00 -7.12
CA ILE A 551 -19.64 16.17 -7.08
C ILE A 551 -19.09 16.09 -8.51
N GLU A 552 -18.27 17.04 -8.92
CA GLU A 552 -17.52 17.01 -10.17
C GLU A 552 -16.01 17.04 -9.92
N GLY A 553 -15.22 16.53 -10.88
CA GLY A 553 -13.76 16.57 -10.83
C GLY A 553 -13.10 15.63 -9.81
N LEU A 554 -13.86 14.82 -9.10
CA LEU A 554 -13.33 13.75 -8.25
C LEU A 554 -13.02 12.54 -9.15
N SER A 555 -11.80 12.02 -9.09
CA SER A 555 -11.31 10.91 -9.92
C SER A 555 -10.48 9.91 -9.11
#